data_2813f5834ca60a962b2c5abef1dc3ff9
#
_entry.id   2813f5834ca60a962b2c5abef1dc3ff9
#
_cell.length_a   1.000
_cell.length_b   1.000
_cell.length_c   1.000
_cell.angle_alpha   90.00
_cell.angle_beta   90.00
_cell.angle_gamma   90.00
#
_symmetry.space_group_name_H-M   'P 1'
#
loop_
_entity.id
_entity.type
_entity.pdbx_description
1 polymer ?
#
loop_
_entity_poly.entity_id
_entity_poly.type
_entity_poly.pdbx_seq_one_letter_code
_entity_poly.pdbx_strand_id
1 'polypeptide(L)'
;MNRFLSLAVTLVLILTLAGCGAREAEPSQPEPPAVTAPDIDTPTTSPDEPAENTPPAETSTPVQTGLFAEQILSGADGDIHYSYYLPDSYDGSRKFPMMVVMPGYDMMWFGEDSSGSNLNWSGFTAWTKLDTEMIVVSAQLTDWGEKSARQAIELTEYFISHFAVDTSRVYAAGYSAGGETMSRAVAMRPDLYAAYLHGASQWDGDYAPIAENGVAVYIYMAEGDEYYGSAKARSAYENLHTAYEAAGWRDADIDRVLRIEIPDNAFFNAKGIYNYHGGANVVFDDPDNLNWVISHSKG
;
A
#
# COMPACT_ATOMS: atom_id res chain seq x y z
N MET A 1 -61.51 -4.97 -8.42
CA MET A 1 -61.53 -6.26 -9.15
C MET A 1 -60.15 -6.87 -9.01
N ASN A 2 -60.10 -7.93 -8.17
CA ASN A 2 -58.88 -8.63 -7.72
C ASN A 2 -58.21 -9.40 -8.84
N ARG A 3 -56.84 -9.44 -8.85
CA ARG A 3 -56.12 -10.63 -9.25
C ARG A 3 -54.81 -10.72 -8.47
N PHE A 4 -54.78 -11.65 -7.49
CA PHE A 4 -53.58 -12.20 -6.85
C PHE A 4 -52.86 -13.11 -7.86
N LEU A 5 -51.58 -12.99 -7.96
CA LEU A 5 -50.75 -13.99 -8.61
C LEU A 5 -49.75 -14.56 -7.59
N SER A 6 -49.99 -15.81 -7.26
CA SER A 6 -49.19 -16.65 -6.34
C SER A 6 -47.93 -17.14 -7.05
N LEU A 7 -46.74 -16.97 -6.46
CA LEU A 7 -45.52 -17.58 -6.99
C LEU A 7 -45.09 -18.71 -6.06
N ALA A 8 -45.11 -19.92 -6.61
CA ALA A 8 -44.75 -21.16 -5.90
C ALA A 8 -43.20 -21.25 -5.79
N VAL A 9 -42.73 -21.52 -4.57
CA VAL A 9 -41.34 -21.84 -4.27
C VAL A 9 -41.16 -23.35 -4.47
N THR A 10 -40.31 -23.75 -5.41
CA THR A 10 -39.92 -25.14 -5.61
C THR A 10 -38.64 -25.42 -4.81
N LEU A 11 -38.78 -26.24 -3.79
CA LEU A 11 -37.70 -26.74 -2.94
C LEU A 11 -37.05 -27.95 -3.66
N VAL A 12 -35.78 -27.84 -4.05
CA VAL A 12 -35.00 -28.97 -4.59
C VAL A 12 -34.13 -29.54 -3.47
N LEU A 13 -34.48 -30.78 -3.07
CA LEU A 13 -33.73 -31.59 -2.12
C LEU A 13 -32.61 -32.32 -2.87
N ILE A 14 -31.33 -32.05 -2.56
CA ILE A 14 -30.20 -32.83 -3.08
C ILE A 14 -29.73 -33.80 -1.97
N LEU A 15 -29.86 -35.10 -2.25
CA LEU A 15 -29.30 -36.18 -1.44
C LEU A 15 -27.78 -36.23 -1.60
N THR A 16 -27.07 -36.26 -0.48
CA THR A 16 -25.64 -36.57 -0.40
C THR A 16 -25.43 -38.09 -0.36
N LEU A 17 -24.74 -38.63 -1.36
CA LEU A 17 -24.18 -39.97 -1.31
C LEU A 17 -22.76 -39.89 -0.76
N ALA A 18 -22.53 -40.58 0.38
CA ALA A 18 -21.22 -40.83 0.92
C ALA A 18 -20.52 -41.94 0.12
N GLY A 19 -19.36 -41.58 -0.47
CA GLY A 19 -18.46 -42.51 -1.14
C GLY A 19 -17.15 -42.61 -0.36
N CYS A 20 -16.89 -43.76 0.29
CA CYS A 20 -15.55 -44.11 0.78
C CYS A 20 -14.62 -44.36 -0.41
N GLY A 21 -13.54 -43.61 -0.52
CA GLY A 21 -12.46 -43.81 -1.48
C GLY A 21 -11.13 -43.95 -0.73
N ALA A 22 -10.44 -45.04 -0.98
CA ALA A 22 -9.19 -45.41 -0.35
C ALA A 22 -8.04 -44.43 -0.68
N ARG A 23 -7.18 -44.23 0.29
CA ARG A 23 -5.96 -43.41 0.21
C ARG A 23 -4.91 -44.20 -0.58
N GLU A 24 -4.53 -43.72 -1.75
CA GLU A 24 -3.33 -44.17 -2.47
C GLU A 24 -2.10 -43.44 -1.90
N ALA A 25 -1.01 -44.24 -1.72
CA ALA A 25 0.24 -43.78 -1.17
C ALA A 25 1.06 -43.05 -2.25
N GLU A 26 1.59 -41.87 -1.90
CA GLU A 26 2.58 -41.14 -2.72
C GLU A 26 3.91 -41.90 -2.82
N PRO A 27 4.58 -41.88 -3.97
CA PRO A 27 5.92 -42.44 -4.10
C PRO A 27 6.99 -41.49 -3.55
N SER A 28 7.84 -42.07 -2.67
CA SER A 28 9.01 -41.41 -2.09
C SER A 28 10.04 -40.97 -3.13
N GLN A 29 10.49 -39.70 -3.04
CA GLN A 29 11.64 -39.19 -3.78
C GLN A 29 12.96 -39.84 -3.29
N PRO A 30 13.93 -40.07 -4.19
CA PRO A 30 15.25 -40.60 -3.81
C PRO A 30 16.15 -39.52 -3.20
N GLU A 31 16.88 -39.88 -2.14
CA GLU A 31 17.93 -39.07 -1.53
C GLU A 31 19.11 -38.77 -2.48
N PRO A 32 19.72 -37.58 -2.39
CA PRO A 32 20.93 -37.29 -3.14
C PRO A 32 22.17 -38.00 -2.54
N PRO A 33 23.17 -38.40 -3.36
CA PRO A 33 24.31 -39.15 -2.88
C PRO A 33 25.28 -38.29 -2.07
N ALA A 34 25.84 -38.90 -1.01
CA ALA A 34 26.85 -38.34 -0.14
C ALA A 34 28.14 -38.04 -0.90
N VAL A 35 28.64 -36.82 -0.76
CA VAL A 35 29.94 -36.40 -1.29
C VAL A 35 30.99 -36.67 -0.22
N THR A 36 31.94 -37.58 -0.50
CA THR A 36 33.13 -37.82 0.31
C THR A 36 34.18 -36.75 0.03
N ALA A 37 34.71 -36.15 1.08
CA ALA A 37 35.84 -35.21 1.00
C ALA A 37 37.16 -35.92 0.71
N PRO A 38 38.06 -35.32 -0.07
CA PRO A 38 39.42 -35.86 -0.25
C PRO A 38 40.37 -35.43 0.87
N ASP A 39 41.24 -36.32 1.25
CA ASP A 39 42.36 -36.12 2.19
C ASP A 39 43.32 -35.03 1.71
N ILE A 40 43.73 -34.15 2.61
CA ILE A 40 44.73 -33.12 2.37
C ILE A 40 46.02 -33.53 3.06
N ASP A 41 47.03 -33.84 2.25
CA ASP A 41 48.43 -33.96 2.68
C ASP A 41 49.01 -32.58 3.03
N THR A 42 49.63 -32.49 4.22
CA THR A 42 50.33 -31.32 4.72
C THR A 42 51.78 -31.33 4.28
N PRO A 43 52.30 -30.24 3.71
CA PRO A 43 53.72 -29.93 3.81
C PRO A 43 53.99 -28.72 4.71
N THR A 44 54.82 -28.96 5.70
CA THR A 44 55.44 -27.99 6.61
C THR A 44 56.44 -27.12 5.87
N THR A 45 56.32 -25.79 5.93
CA THR A 45 57.48 -24.86 5.84
C THR A 45 57.21 -23.58 6.63
N SER A 46 58.25 -23.13 7.27
CA SER A 46 58.46 -22.10 8.29
C SER A 46 58.29 -20.66 7.79
N PRO A 47 58.30 -19.64 8.68
CA PRO A 47 57.56 -18.39 8.50
C PRO A 47 58.39 -17.30 7.81
N ASP A 48 57.74 -16.54 6.91
CA ASP A 48 58.22 -15.24 6.45
C ASP A 48 57.09 -14.18 6.65
N GLU A 49 57.53 -12.99 6.94
CA GLU A 49 56.86 -11.76 7.38
C GLU A 49 55.43 -11.47 6.89
N PRO A 50 54.60 -10.71 7.69
CA PRO A 50 53.23 -10.38 7.32
C PRO A 50 53.20 -9.29 6.25
N ALA A 51 52.88 -9.68 5.03
CA ALA A 51 52.39 -8.73 4.05
C ALA A 51 50.98 -8.26 4.52
N GLU A 52 50.85 -6.97 4.67
CA GLU A 52 49.59 -6.25 4.98
C GLU A 52 48.57 -6.55 3.88
N ASN A 53 47.75 -7.58 4.10
CA ASN A 53 46.61 -7.92 3.23
C ASN A 53 45.50 -6.90 3.49
N THR A 54 45.56 -5.78 2.79
CA THR A 54 44.39 -4.93 2.57
C THR A 54 43.39 -5.74 1.76
N PRO A 55 42.18 -6.06 2.30
CA PRO A 55 41.14 -6.73 1.50
C PRO A 55 40.87 -5.90 0.25
N PRO A 56 40.70 -6.51 -0.93
CA PRO A 56 40.23 -5.77 -2.08
C PRO A 56 38.95 -5.06 -1.69
N ALA A 57 38.85 -3.75 -1.96
CA ALA A 57 37.62 -3.02 -1.82
C ALA A 57 36.55 -3.77 -2.62
N GLU A 58 35.53 -4.26 -1.94
CA GLU A 58 34.34 -4.83 -2.60
C GLU A 58 33.78 -3.73 -3.50
N THR A 59 33.94 -3.87 -4.80
CA THR A 59 33.30 -3.03 -5.78
C THR A 59 31.83 -3.37 -5.72
N SER A 60 31.09 -2.67 -4.83
CA SER A 60 29.63 -2.75 -4.79
C SER A 60 29.12 -2.32 -6.15
N THR A 61 28.39 -3.21 -6.83
CA THR A 61 27.67 -2.85 -8.05
C THR A 61 26.77 -1.66 -7.72
N PRO A 62 26.80 -0.56 -8.50
CA PRO A 62 25.94 0.58 -8.25
C PRO A 62 24.48 0.14 -8.17
N VAL A 63 23.75 0.56 -7.14
CA VAL A 63 22.32 0.30 -7.02
C VAL A 63 21.62 1.10 -8.12
N GLN A 64 20.77 0.45 -8.90
CA GLN A 64 19.94 1.14 -9.89
C GLN A 64 18.90 1.99 -9.17
N THR A 65 18.75 3.25 -9.60
CA THR A 65 17.77 4.22 -9.07
C THR A 65 16.81 4.70 -10.15
N GLY A 66 15.84 5.54 -9.79
CA GLY A 66 14.85 6.07 -10.69
C GLY A 66 13.56 5.24 -10.71
N LEU A 67 12.89 5.22 -11.86
CA LEU A 67 11.58 4.60 -12.05
C LEU A 67 11.70 3.15 -12.50
N PHE A 68 11.02 2.26 -11.79
CA PHE A 68 10.86 0.84 -12.11
C PHE A 68 9.38 0.58 -12.42
N ALA A 69 9.08 0.39 -13.69
CA ALA A 69 7.74 0.13 -14.18
C ALA A 69 7.43 -1.37 -14.22
N GLU A 70 6.14 -1.71 -14.20
CA GLU A 70 5.61 -3.03 -14.59
C GLU A 70 6.23 -4.21 -13.83
N GLN A 71 6.39 -4.03 -12.52
CA GLN A 71 6.88 -5.09 -11.65
C GLN A 71 5.72 -6.00 -11.23
N ILE A 72 6.04 -7.25 -10.91
CA ILE A 72 5.09 -8.23 -10.40
C ILE A 72 5.66 -8.86 -9.14
N LEU A 73 4.89 -8.82 -8.06
CA LEU A 73 5.14 -9.61 -6.85
C LEU A 73 4.11 -10.73 -6.80
N SER A 74 4.57 -11.98 -6.81
CA SER A 74 3.68 -13.13 -6.61
C SER A 74 3.35 -13.26 -5.13
N GLY A 75 2.15 -12.85 -4.74
CA GLY A 75 1.67 -12.79 -3.37
C GLY A 75 0.70 -13.91 -3.03
N ALA A 76 0.33 -13.98 -1.75
CA ALA A 76 -0.58 -15.00 -1.21
C ALA A 76 -1.99 -14.93 -1.83
N ASP A 77 -2.45 -13.73 -2.17
CA ASP A 77 -3.75 -13.48 -2.82
C ASP A 77 -3.63 -13.32 -4.37
N GLY A 78 -2.52 -13.79 -4.96
CA GLY A 78 -2.23 -13.71 -6.40
C GLY A 78 -1.26 -12.57 -6.74
N ASP A 79 -0.94 -12.45 -8.02
CA ASP A 79 0.04 -11.49 -8.50
C ASP A 79 -0.38 -10.04 -8.21
N ILE A 80 0.58 -9.26 -7.77
CA ILE A 80 0.46 -7.84 -7.45
C ILE A 80 1.27 -7.08 -8.50
N HIS A 81 0.58 -6.39 -9.39
CA HIS A 81 1.22 -5.49 -10.34
C HIS A 81 1.53 -4.17 -9.67
N TYR A 82 2.76 -3.68 -9.82
CA TYR A 82 3.17 -2.42 -9.20
C TYR A 82 4.28 -1.74 -9.98
N SER A 83 4.45 -0.46 -9.70
CA SER A 83 5.60 0.32 -10.14
C SER A 83 6.15 1.08 -8.94
N TYR A 84 7.45 1.40 -8.96
CA TYR A 84 8.05 2.14 -7.85
C TYR A 84 9.15 3.08 -8.32
N TYR A 85 9.51 4.00 -7.44
CA TYR A 85 10.58 4.95 -7.63
C TYR A 85 11.56 4.86 -6.46
N LEU A 86 12.85 4.82 -6.78
CA LEU A 86 13.96 5.00 -5.83
C LEU A 86 14.62 6.34 -6.10
N PRO A 87 14.82 7.21 -5.09
CA PRO A 87 15.48 8.49 -5.28
C PRO A 87 16.94 8.31 -5.74
N ASP A 88 17.48 9.27 -6.47
CA ASP A 88 18.82 9.18 -7.07
C ASP A 88 19.93 8.94 -6.04
N SER A 89 19.71 9.40 -4.80
CA SER A 89 20.66 9.19 -3.69
C SER A 89 20.50 7.83 -2.99
N TYR A 90 19.59 6.96 -3.46
CA TYR A 90 19.39 5.65 -2.85
C TYR A 90 20.56 4.71 -3.17
N ASP A 91 21.29 4.31 -2.16
CA ASP A 91 22.42 3.35 -2.27
C ASP A 91 22.28 2.15 -1.29
N GLY A 92 21.17 2.10 -0.54
CA GLY A 92 20.91 1.09 0.48
C GLY A 92 21.62 1.34 1.82
N SER A 93 22.50 2.35 1.92
CA SER A 93 23.30 2.60 3.14
C SER A 93 22.53 3.37 4.22
N ARG A 94 21.56 4.20 3.82
CA ARG A 94 20.66 4.95 4.74
C ARG A 94 19.22 4.58 4.49
N LYS A 95 18.40 4.76 5.52
CA LYS A 95 16.94 4.50 5.42
C LYS A 95 16.21 5.70 4.86
N PHE A 96 15.21 5.43 4.02
CA PHE A 96 14.35 6.40 3.38
C PHE A 96 12.89 6.26 3.85
N PRO A 97 12.15 7.37 3.99
CA PRO A 97 10.69 7.30 4.06
C PRO A 97 10.13 6.55 2.87
N MET A 98 8.95 5.97 3.03
CA MET A 98 8.24 5.29 1.94
C MET A 98 6.80 5.75 1.86
N MET A 99 6.31 6.00 0.64
CA MET A 99 4.92 6.27 0.34
C MET A 99 4.34 5.14 -0.50
N VAL A 100 3.26 4.52 -0.04
CA VAL A 100 2.49 3.53 -0.79
C VAL A 100 1.21 4.18 -1.29
N VAL A 101 1.03 4.24 -2.61
CA VAL A 101 -0.11 4.89 -3.24
C VAL A 101 -1.00 3.91 -3.98
N MET A 102 -2.32 4.07 -3.83
CA MET A 102 -3.31 3.28 -4.55
C MET A 102 -4.15 4.19 -5.45
N PRO A 103 -4.12 3.97 -6.78
CA PRO A 103 -4.87 4.77 -7.73
C PRO A 103 -6.37 4.47 -7.70
N GLY A 104 -7.16 5.33 -8.36
CA GLY A 104 -8.56 5.09 -8.65
C GLY A 104 -8.79 3.99 -9.69
N TYR A 105 -10.07 3.67 -9.91
CA TYR A 105 -10.52 2.58 -10.78
C TYR A 105 -9.86 2.58 -12.18
N ASP A 106 -9.81 3.73 -12.85
CA ASP A 106 -9.29 3.84 -14.22
C ASP A 106 -7.80 3.49 -14.36
N MET A 107 -7.07 3.44 -13.24
CA MET A 107 -5.63 3.15 -13.20
C MET A 107 -5.30 1.83 -12.49
N MET A 108 -6.31 0.99 -12.22
CA MET A 108 -6.13 -0.36 -11.69
C MET A 108 -5.65 -1.33 -12.78
N TRP A 109 -5.35 -2.57 -12.41
CA TRP A 109 -4.90 -3.58 -13.36
C TRP A 109 -6.09 -4.29 -14.04
N PHE A 110 -6.25 -4.04 -15.33
CA PHE A 110 -7.24 -4.72 -16.18
C PHE A 110 -6.59 -5.53 -17.32
N GLY A 111 -5.34 -5.97 -17.13
CA GLY A 111 -4.53 -6.67 -18.11
C GLY A 111 -3.43 -5.78 -18.72
N GLU A 112 -2.79 -6.25 -19.78
CA GLU A 112 -1.63 -5.58 -20.40
C GLU A 112 -1.92 -4.13 -20.84
N ASP A 113 -3.15 -3.82 -21.25
CA ASP A 113 -3.56 -2.47 -21.65
C ASP A 113 -3.51 -1.46 -20.49
N SER A 114 -3.49 -1.94 -19.24
CA SER A 114 -3.39 -1.11 -18.04
C SER A 114 -1.96 -0.93 -17.55
N SER A 115 -0.98 -1.52 -18.22
CA SER A 115 0.44 -1.50 -17.81
C SER A 115 0.95 -0.08 -17.70
N GLY A 116 1.52 0.26 -16.52
CA GLY A 116 2.08 1.58 -16.26
C GLY A 116 1.08 2.74 -16.25
N SER A 117 -0.23 2.49 -16.29
CA SER A 117 -1.25 3.56 -16.35
C SER A 117 -1.20 4.54 -15.16
N ASN A 118 -0.65 4.13 -13.99
CA ASN A 118 -0.49 4.93 -12.79
C ASN A 118 0.76 5.84 -12.78
N LEU A 119 1.71 5.67 -13.71
CA LEU A 119 3.01 6.33 -13.66
C LEU A 119 2.96 7.84 -13.96
N ASN A 120 1.96 8.29 -14.72
CA ASN A 120 1.74 9.70 -15.03
C ASN A 120 0.70 10.36 -14.11
N TRP A 121 0.17 9.63 -13.15
CA TRP A 121 -0.79 10.14 -12.18
C TRP A 121 -0.10 11.03 -11.14
N SER A 122 -0.71 12.18 -10.83
CA SER A 122 -0.18 13.11 -9.82
C SER A 122 -0.04 12.46 -8.44
N GLY A 123 -0.96 11.55 -8.06
CA GLY A 123 -0.89 10.79 -6.82
C GLY A 123 0.33 9.88 -6.69
N PHE A 124 1.03 9.56 -7.80
CA PHE A 124 2.34 8.93 -7.79
C PHE A 124 3.46 9.96 -7.91
N THR A 125 3.41 10.82 -8.95
CA THR A 125 4.53 11.68 -9.31
C THR A 125 4.76 12.85 -8.34
N ALA A 126 3.75 13.26 -7.58
CA ALA A 126 3.88 14.36 -6.63
C ALA A 126 4.88 14.04 -5.51
N TRP A 127 4.85 12.83 -4.99
CA TRP A 127 5.75 12.40 -3.93
C TRP A 127 7.21 12.31 -4.37
N THR A 128 7.47 12.00 -5.65
CA THR A 128 8.84 11.92 -6.20
C THR A 128 9.49 13.29 -6.38
N LYS A 129 8.72 14.38 -6.25
CA LYS A 129 9.16 15.76 -6.48
C LYS A 129 9.33 16.57 -5.19
N LEU A 130 9.01 16.00 -4.05
CA LEU A 130 9.21 16.65 -2.76
C LEU A 130 10.69 16.80 -2.43
N ASP A 131 11.02 17.82 -1.64
CA ASP A 131 12.40 18.02 -1.11
C ASP A 131 12.81 16.84 -0.21
N THR A 132 11.85 16.18 0.43
CA THR A 132 12.10 14.95 1.16
C THR A 132 12.18 13.78 0.20
N GLU A 133 13.40 13.29 -0.05
CA GLU A 133 13.61 12.08 -0.84
C GLU A 133 12.96 10.86 -0.19
N MET A 134 12.18 10.10 -0.96
CA MET A 134 11.46 8.92 -0.47
C MET A 134 11.33 7.83 -1.54
N ILE A 135 11.13 6.61 -1.10
CA ILE A 135 10.68 5.51 -1.95
C ILE A 135 9.18 5.72 -2.21
N VAL A 136 8.74 5.64 -3.46
CA VAL A 136 7.32 5.72 -3.81
C VAL A 136 6.91 4.44 -4.50
N VAL A 137 5.85 3.79 -4.01
CA VAL A 137 5.33 2.52 -4.54
C VAL A 137 3.88 2.70 -4.93
N SER A 138 3.51 2.30 -6.13
CA SER A 138 2.12 2.33 -6.60
C SER A 138 1.69 0.95 -7.06
N ALA A 139 0.71 0.35 -6.37
CA ALA A 139 0.10 -0.89 -6.80
C ALA A 139 -1.02 -0.64 -7.82
N GLN A 140 -1.18 -1.60 -8.74
CA GLN A 140 -2.32 -1.70 -9.65
C GLN A 140 -3.01 -3.03 -9.39
N LEU A 141 -4.06 -3.03 -8.59
CA LEU A 141 -4.78 -4.23 -8.16
C LEU A 141 -6.04 -4.43 -9.01
N THR A 142 -6.66 -5.62 -8.92
CA THR A 142 -7.78 -6.01 -9.78
C THR A 142 -9.15 -5.74 -9.16
N ASP A 143 -9.19 -5.39 -7.88
CA ASP A 143 -10.39 -4.99 -7.15
C ASP A 143 -10.00 -3.96 -6.05
N TRP A 144 -10.95 -3.54 -5.23
CA TRP A 144 -10.76 -2.55 -4.16
C TRP A 144 -11.31 -3.02 -2.81
N GLY A 145 -11.50 -4.34 -2.66
CA GLY A 145 -12.01 -4.98 -1.45
C GLY A 145 -10.92 -5.44 -0.49
N GLU A 146 -11.29 -6.39 0.36
CA GLU A 146 -10.41 -6.94 1.40
C GLU A 146 -9.20 -7.68 0.83
N LYS A 147 -9.38 -8.40 -0.30
CA LYS A 147 -8.28 -9.07 -1.00
C LYS A 147 -7.21 -8.06 -1.40
N SER A 148 -7.61 -6.97 -2.04
CA SER A 148 -6.68 -5.92 -2.46
C SER A 148 -6.05 -5.19 -1.27
N ALA A 149 -6.77 -5.06 -0.15
CA ALA A 149 -6.17 -4.54 1.07
C ALA A 149 -5.03 -5.44 1.60
N ARG A 150 -5.21 -6.77 1.60
CA ARG A 150 -4.13 -7.71 1.96
C ARG A 150 -2.95 -7.65 0.97
N GLN A 151 -3.21 -7.54 -0.33
CA GLN A 151 -2.16 -7.36 -1.34
C GLN A 151 -1.37 -6.05 -1.14
N ALA A 152 -2.05 -4.94 -0.79
CA ALA A 152 -1.38 -3.68 -0.48
C ALA A 152 -0.50 -3.78 0.78
N ILE A 153 -0.95 -4.51 1.81
CA ILE A 153 -0.17 -4.82 3.01
C ILE A 153 1.06 -5.65 2.64
N GLU A 154 0.87 -6.74 1.89
CA GLU A 154 1.95 -7.63 1.46
C GLU A 154 3.03 -6.89 0.66
N LEU A 155 2.62 -6.02 -0.27
CA LEU A 155 3.55 -5.16 -1.02
C LEU A 155 4.30 -4.19 -0.10
N THR A 156 3.63 -3.60 0.89
CA THR A 156 4.26 -2.72 1.89
C THR A 156 5.31 -3.47 2.69
N GLU A 157 4.99 -4.66 3.19
CA GLU A 157 5.92 -5.53 3.94
C GLU A 157 7.08 -6.01 3.08
N TYR A 158 6.84 -6.32 1.81
CA TYR A 158 7.89 -6.65 0.85
C TYR A 158 8.92 -5.52 0.75
N PHE A 159 8.48 -4.28 0.57
CA PHE A 159 9.40 -3.15 0.50
C PHE A 159 10.16 -2.92 1.81
N ILE A 160 9.48 -3.01 2.95
CA ILE A 160 10.12 -2.89 4.28
C ILE A 160 11.23 -3.93 4.47
N SER A 161 11.06 -5.14 3.95
CA SER A 161 12.02 -6.23 4.14
C SER A 161 13.15 -6.26 3.11
N HIS A 162 12.96 -5.68 1.92
CA HIS A 162 13.94 -5.76 0.81
C HIS A 162 14.64 -4.45 0.49
N PHE A 163 14.15 -3.31 1.00
CA PHE A 163 14.72 -2.00 0.76
C PHE A 163 15.10 -1.31 2.08
N ALA A 164 15.97 -0.30 2.00
CA ALA A 164 16.36 0.49 3.15
C ALA A 164 15.24 1.50 3.54
N VAL A 165 14.12 0.98 4.03
CA VAL A 165 12.95 1.76 4.46
C VAL A 165 13.10 2.21 5.91
N ASP A 166 12.80 3.48 6.18
CA ASP A 166 12.57 3.99 7.53
C ASP A 166 11.17 3.59 7.99
N THR A 167 11.08 2.54 8.80
CA THR A 167 9.82 1.97 9.26
C THR A 167 9.02 2.89 10.18
N SER A 168 9.62 3.97 10.69
CA SER A 168 8.89 5.01 11.42
C SER A 168 8.20 6.01 10.48
N ARG A 169 8.58 6.04 9.19
CA ARG A 169 8.08 6.98 8.18
C ARG A 169 7.57 6.25 6.94
N VAL A 170 6.65 5.31 7.14
CA VAL A 170 5.89 4.66 6.06
C VAL A 170 4.52 5.30 6.00
N TYR A 171 4.13 5.75 4.83
CA TYR A 171 2.92 6.50 4.57
C TYR A 171 2.05 5.79 3.55
N ALA A 172 0.77 6.08 3.57
CA ALA A 172 -0.20 5.59 2.62
C ALA A 172 -0.97 6.74 1.96
N ALA A 173 -1.34 6.58 0.70
CA ALA A 173 -2.32 7.44 0.04
C ALA A 173 -3.24 6.58 -0.84
N GLY A 174 -4.53 6.84 -0.80
CA GLY A 174 -5.52 6.15 -1.62
C GLY A 174 -6.53 7.12 -2.21
N TYR A 175 -6.85 6.95 -3.49
CA TYR A 175 -7.77 7.80 -4.21
C TYR A 175 -8.92 7.00 -4.81
N SER A 176 -10.17 7.41 -4.60
CA SER A 176 -11.35 6.73 -5.14
C SER A 176 -11.37 5.25 -4.71
N ALA A 177 -11.44 4.30 -5.63
CA ALA A 177 -11.34 2.86 -5.35
C ALA A 177 -10.09 2.50 -4.53
N GLY A 178 -8.95 3.16 -4.81
CA GLY A 178 -7.74 3.00 -4.00
C GLY A 178 -7.89 3.50 -2.56
N GLY A 179 -8.76 4.48 -2.32
CA GLY A 179 -9.10 4.94 -0.97
C GLY A 179 -9.89 3.91 -0.18
N GLU A 180 -10.84 3.21 -0.81
CA GLU A 180 -11.55 2.07 -0.19
C GLU A 180 -10.56 0.97 0.22
N THR A 181 -9.67 0.58 -0.70
CA THR A 181 -8.61 -0.41 -0.42
C THR A 181 -7.70 0.02 0.73
N MET A 182 -7.14 1.24 0.66
CA MET A 182 -6.16 1.69 1.65
C MET A 182 -6.76 1.97 3.02
N SER A 183 -8.02 2.42 3.11
CA SER A 183 -8.69 2.54 4.41
C SER A 183 -8.81 1.20 5.14
N ARG A 184 -9.07 0.11 4.40
CA ARG A 184 -9.04 -1.27 4.94
C ARG A 184 -7.62 -1.69 5.31
N ALA A 185 -6.65 -1.50 4.41
CA ALA A 185 -5.27 -1.92 4.63
C ALA A 185 -4.66 -1.25 5.86
N VAL A 186 -4.85 0.07 6.00
CA VAL A 186 -4.35 0.83 7.16
C VAL A 186 -5.06 0.40 8.45
N ALA A 187 -6.37 0.09 8.40
CA ALA A 187 -7.10 -0.41 9.56
C ALA A 187 -6.68 -1.83 9.97
N MET A 188 -6.35 -2.70 9.00
CA MET A 188 -5.88 -4.07 9.25
C MET A 188 -4.45 -4.11 9.80
N ARG A 189 -3.57 -3.20 9.37
CA ARG A 189 -2.16 -3.11 9.79
C ARG A 189 -1.75 -1.66 10.09
N PRO A 190 -2.38 -1.04 11.10
CA PRO A 190 -2.08 0.33 11.49
C PRO A 190 -0.64 0.50 11.99
N ASP A 191 -0.04 -0.58 12.47
CA ASP A 191 1.36 -0.63 12.90
C ASP A 191 2.36 -0.36 11.76
N LEU A 192 1.98 -0.50 10.51
CA LEU A 192 2.85 -0.22 9.37
C LEU A 192 2.95 1.27 9.05
N TYR A 193 1.88 2.05 9.23
CA TYR A 193 1.76 3.39 8.65
C TYR A 193 1.82 4.49 9.72
N ALA A 194 2.57 5.56 9.43
CA ALA A 194 2.63 6.78 10.24
C ALA A 194 1.47 7.73 9.91
N ALA A 195 1.11 7.84 8.64
CA ALA A 195 0.02 8.69 8.17
C ALA A 195 -0.65 8.12 6.91
N TYR A 196 -1.91 8.54 6.70
CA TYR A 196 -2.72 8.14 5.55
C TYR A 196 -3.47 9.34 4.95
N LEU A 197 -3.31 9.56 3.63
CA LEU A 197 -4.12 10.49 2.83
C LEU A 197 -5.27 9.74 2.18
N HIS A 198 -6.49 10.07 2.57
CA HIS A 198 -7.74 9.49 2.07
C HIS A 198 -8.41 10.47 1.10
N GLY A 199 -8.28 10.26 -0.20
CA GLY A 199 -8.71 11.17 -1.25
C GLY A 199 -9.96 10.70 -2.01
N ALA A 200 -10.99 11.55 -2.10
CA ALA A 200 -12.20 11.36 -2.91
C ALA A 200 -12.80 9.94 -2.81
N SER A 201 -12.97 9.40 -1.61
CA SER A 201 -13.37 8.02 -1.38
C SER A 201 -14.31 7.89 -0.18
N GLN A 202 -14.99 6.75 -0.09
CA GLN A 202 -15.62 6.32 1.15
C GLN A 202 -14.63 5.55 2.02
N TRP A 203 -14.82 5.60 3.33
CA TRP A 203 -14.03 4.85 4.29
C TRP A 203 -14.65 3.47 4.52
N ASP A 204 -13.86 2.42 4.36
CA ASP A 204 -14.30 1.03 4.45
C ASP A 204 -13.60 0.23 5.55
N GLY A 205 -12.57 0.79 6.19
CA GLY A 205 -11.84 0.16 7.29
C GLY A 205 -12.49 0.43 8.66
N ASP A 206 -12.03 -0.30 9.68
CA ASP A 206 -12.37 -0.03 11.07
C ASP A 206 -11.65 1.23 11.57
N TYR A 207 -12.31 2.03 12.41
CA TYR A 207 -11.76 3.29 12.93
C TYR A 207 -10.90 3.09 14.19
N ALA A 208 -11.29 2.17 15.06
CA ALA A 208 -10.64 1.98 16.35
C ALA A 208 -9.14 1.62 16.22
N PRO A 209 -8.70 0.70 15.34
CA PRO A 209 -7.28 0.38 15.19
C PRO A 209 -6.43 1.60 14.75
N ILE A 210 -7.00 2.50 13.94
CA ILE A 210 -6.33 3.74 13.49
C ILE A 210 -5.99 4.62 14.70
N ALA A 211 -6.99 4.86 15.54
CA ALA A 211 -6.88 5.71 16.71
C ALA A 211 -5.97 5.10 17.80
N GLU A 212 -6.10 3.80 18.05
CA GLU A 212 -5.29 3.07 19.03
C GLU A 212 -3.79 3.06 18.68
N ASN A 213 -3.46 3.11 17.38
CA ASN A 213 -2.08 3.15 16.89
C ASN A 213 -1.60 4.57 16.54
N GLY A 214 -2.46 5.58 16.68
CA GLY A 214 -2.12 6.98 16.44
C GLY A 214 -1.72 7.30 15.00
N VAL A 215 -2.31 6.58 14.01
CA VAL A 215 -2.04 6.84 12.59
C VAL A 215 -2.66 8.18 12.21
N ALA A 216 -1.88 9.13 11.73
CA ALA A 216 -2.43 10.40 11.28
C ALA A 216 -3.24 10.24 10.00
N VAL A 217 -4.41 10.90 9.91
CA VAL A 217 -5.32 10.77 8.75
C VAL A 217 -5.67 12.14 8.19
N TYR A 218 -5.45 12.31 6.89
CA TYR A 218 -5.91 13.46 6.13
C TYR A 218 -6.99 13.04 5.13
N ILE A 219 -8.20 13.54 5.31
CA ILE A 219 -9.34 13.29 4.42
C ILE A 219 -9.51 14.50 3.50
N TYR A 220 -9.55 14.24 2.19
CA TYR A 220 -9.77 15.25 1.17
C TYR A 220 -10.86 14.83 0.19
N MET A 221 -11.89 15.66 0.00
CA MET A 221 -12.99 15.39 -0.92
C MET A 221 -13.61 16.69 -1.42
N ALA A 222 -13.98 16.77 -2.69
CA ALA A 222 -14.75 17.89 -3.20
C ALA A 222 -16.16 17.91 -2.58
N GLU A 223 -16.70 19.10 -2.27
CA GLU A 223 -18.06 19.22 -1.72
C GLU A 223 -19.10 18.61 -2.67
N GLY A 224 -18.93 18.85 -3.97
CA GLY A 224 -19.83 18.36 -5.03
C GLY A 224 -19.39 17.03 -5.63
N ASP A 225 -18.60 16.21 -4.95
CA ASP A 225 -18.20 14.88 -5.45
C ASP A 225 -19.42 14.09 -5.93
N GLU A 226 -19.43 13.76 -7.22
CA GLU A 226 -20.60 13.14 -7.90
C GLU A 226 -20.71 11.64 -7.63
N TYR A 227 -19.64 11.03 -7.13
CA TYR A 227 -19.57 9.58 -6.98
C TYR A 227 -19.90 9.12 -5.56
N TYR A 228 -19.14 9.59 -4.56
CA TYR A 228 -19.37 9.22 -3.15
C TYR A 228 -20.16 10.25 -2.38
N GLY A 229 -20.00 11.53 -2.71
CA GLY A 229 -20.59 12.65 -1.99
C GLY A 229 -19.83 13.00 -0.70
N SER A 230 -19.68 14.31 -0.44
CA SER A 230 -18.89 14.81 0.70
C SER A 230 -19.41 14.40 2.08
N ALA A 231 -20.67 13.94 2.20
CA ALA A 231 -21.20 13.40 3.44
C ALA A 231 -20.43 12.16 3.93
N LYS A 232 -19.88 11.35 3.02
CA LYS A 232 -19.05 10.19 3.38
C LYS A 232 -17.74 10.61 4.05
N ALA A 233 -17.08 11.65 3.51
CA ALA A 233 -15.86 12.20 4.10
C ALA A 233 -16.12 12.79 5.50
N ARG A 234 -17.22 13.53 5.67
CA ARG A 234 -17.62 14.08 6.98
C ARG A 234 -17.88 12.98 8.00
N SER A 235 -18.63 11.93 7.60
CA SER A 235 -18.89 10.79 8.49
C SER A 235 -17.60 10.04 8.87
N ALA A 236 -16.68 9.86 7.92
CA ALA A 236 -15.39 9.23 8.22
C ALA A 236 -14.59 10.06 9.23
N TYR A 237 -14.54 11.38 9.07
CA TYR A 237 -13.89 12.30 10.01
C TYR A 237 -14.51 12.20 11.41
N GLU A 238 -15.84 12.30 11.52
CA GLU A 238 -16.56 12.23 12.80
C GLU A 238 -16.33 10.89 13.51
N ASN A 239 -16.35 9.78 12.77
CA ASN A 239 -16.09 8.45 13.33
C ASN A 239 -14.63 8.28 13.78
N LEU A 240 -13.65 8.79 13.01
CA LEU A 240 -12.25 8.81 13.42
C LEU A 240 -12.05 9.65 14.68
N HIS A 241 -12.62 10.86 14.71
CA HIS A 241 -12.54 11.74 15.89
C HIS A 241 -13.06 11.02 17.14
N THR A 242 -14.26 10.41 17.03
CA THR A 242 -14.85 9.62 18.12
C THR A 242 -13.96 8.44 18.53
N ALA A 243 -13.30 7.77 17.56
CA ALA A 243 -12.39 6.67 17.87
C ALA A 243 -11.14 7.16 18.60
N TYR A 244 -10.55 8.31 18.23
CA TYR A 244 -9.43 8.91 18.95
C TYR A 244 -9.82 9.31 20.36
N GLU A 245 -10.99 9.95 20.58
CA GLU A 245 -11.51 10.25 21.92
C GLU A 245 -11.65 8.98 22.77
N ALA A 246 -12.22 7.90 22.18
CA ALA A 246 -12.37 6.61 22.85
C ALA A 246 -11.03 5.95 23.18
N ALA A 247 -9.99 6.18 22.39
CA ALA A 247 -8.61 5.75 22.66
C ALA A 247 -7.89 6.65 23.68
N GLY A 248 -8.55 7.70 24.20
CA GLY A 248 -8.03 8.56 25.25
C GLY A 248 -7.23 9.78 24.76
N TRP A 249 -7.30 10.12 23.49
CA TRP A 249 -6.67 11.31 22.93
C TRP A 249 -7.43 12.57 23.35
N ARG A 250 -6.71 13.67 23.53
CA ARG A 250 -7.32 14.98 23.78
C ARG A 250 -7.56 15.70 22.46
N ASP A 251 -8.58 16.54 22.39
CA ASP A 251 -8.93 17.30 21.17
C ASP A 251 -7.71 17.97 20.53
N ALA A 252 -6.87 18.67 21.31
CA ALA A 252 -5.68 19.33 20.79
C ALA A 252 -4.61 18.38 20.21
N ASP A 253 -4.63 17.12 20.58
CA ASP A 253 -3.73 16.09 20.03
C ASP A 253 -4.39 15.45 18.79
N ILE A 254 -5.72 15.29 18.79
CA ILE A 254 -6.51 14.86 17.63
C ILE A 254 -6.37 15.86 16.48
N ASP A 255 -6.47 17.16 16.74
CA ASP A 255 -6.29 18.23 15.74
C ASP A 255 -4.95 18.19 15.02
N ARG A 256 -3.94 17.54 15.60
CA ARG A 256 -2.62 17.39 14.97
C ARG A 256 -2.53 16.21 14.03
N VAL A 257 -3.34 15.18 14.26
CA VAL A 257 -3.27 13.89 13.54
C VAL A 257 -4.49 13.62 12.68
N LEU A 258 -5.56 14.41 12.81
CA LEU A 258 -6.79 14.23 12.02
C LEU A 258 -7.15 15.54 11.32
N ARG A 259 -7.12 15.52 9.98
CA ARG A 259 -7.42 16.66 9.12
C ARG A 259 -8.51 16.29 8.13
N ILE A 260 -9.39 17.24 7.85
CA ILE A 260 -10.37 17.14 6.75
C ILE A 260 -10.37 18.43 5.94
N GLU A 261 -10.41 18.29 4.61
CA GLU A 261 -10.68 19.40 3.69
C GLU A 261 -11.76 18.99 2.71
N ILE A 262 -12.76 19.88 2.57
CA ILE A 262 -13.86 19.70 1.63
C ILE A 262 -14.03 21.03 0.87
N PRO A 263 -13.16 21.30 -0.14
CA PRO A 263 -13.28 22.50 -0.94
C PRO A 263 -14.63 22.53 -1.68
N ASP A 264 -15.20 23.71 -1.79
CA ASP A 264 -16.47 23.94 -2.45
C ASP A 264 -16.34 23.86 -3.98
N ASN A 265 -17.49 23.83 -4.66
CA ASN A 265 -17.51 23.80 -6.13
C ASN A 265 -16.89 25.06 -6.76
N ALA A 266 -16.93 26.20 -6.08
CA ALA A 266 -16.35 27.44 -6.59
C ALA A 266 -14.82 27.34 -6.68
N PHE A 267 -14.17 26.66 -5.72
CA PHE A 267 -12.73 26.38 -5.76
C PHE A 267 -12.32 25.60 -7.02
N PHE A 268 -13.08 24.55 -7.36
CA PHE A 268 -12.81 23.72 -8.56
C PHE A 268 -13.15 24.47 -9.85
N ASN A 269 -14.29 25.17 -9.88
CA ASN A 269 -14.74 25.94 -11.05
C ASN A 269 -13.72 27.04 -11.40
N ALA A 270 -13.10 27.69 -10.42
CA ALA A 270 -12.06 28.69 -10.64
C ALA A 270 -10.80 28.11 -11.31
N LYS A 271 -10.59 26.80 -11.22
CA LYS A 271 -9.52 26.05 -11.90
C LYS A 271 -9.98 25.43 -13.23
N GLY A 272 -11.21 25.67 -13.66
CA GLY A 272 -11.82 25.06 -14.86
C GLY A 272 -12.19 23.58 -14.69
N ILE A 273 -12.32 23.09 -13.46
CA ILE A 273 -12.65 21.72 -13.12
C ILE A 273 -14.15 21.62 -12.82
N TYR A 274 -14.85 20.77 -13.56
CA TYR A 274 -16.31 20.56 -13.44
C TYR A 274 -16.70 19.10 -13.20
N ASN A 275 -15.75 18.19 -13.19
CA ASN A 275 -15.86 16.83 -12.66
C ASN A 275 -15.17 16.86 -11.29
N TYR A 276 -15.97 16.96 -10.23
CA TYR A 276 -15.43 17.20 -8.89
C TYR A 276 -14.80 15.95 -8.29
N HIS A 277 -15.33 14.77 -8.62
CA HIS A 277 -14.70 13.51 -8.21
C HIS A 277 -13.28 13.39 -8.77
N GLY A 278 -13.14 13.41 -10.10
CA GLY A 278 -11.81 13.35 -10.73
C GLY A 278 -10.94 14.56 -10.40
N GLY A 279 -11.56 15.74 -10.26
CA GLY A 279 -10.87 16.99 -9.94
C GLY A 279 -10.26 17.06 -8.55
N ALA A 280 -10.73 16.24 -7.60
CA ALA A 280 -10.16 16.17 -6.26
C ALA A 280 -8.68 15.68 -6.25
N ASN A 281 -8.16 15.18 -7.38
CA ASN A 281 -6.73 14.92 -7.57
C ASN A 281 -5.84 16.15 -7.33
N VAL A 282 -6.38 17.37 -7.36
CA VAL A 282 -5.63 18.61 -7.01
C VAL A 282 -5.05 18.57 -5.59
N VAL A 283 -5.48 17.65 -4.72
CA VAL A 283 -4.86 17.43 -3.42
C VAL A 283 -3.37 17.10 -3.53
N PHE A 284 -2.97 16.44 -4.61
CA PHE A 284 -1.58 16.08 -4.89
C PHE A 284 -0.77 17.22 -5.54
N ASP A 285 -1.43 18.28 -5.99
CA ASP A 285 -0.76 19.42 -6.61
C ASP A 285 -0.31 20.47 -5.57
N ASP A 286 -0.71 20.31 -4.31
CA ASP A 286 -0.37 21.23 -3.23
C ASP A 286 0.68 20.60 -2.30
N PRO A 287 1.93 21.11 -2.32
CA PRO A 287 3.00 20.61 -1.45
C PRO A 287 2.67 20.70 0.06
N ASP A 288 1.85 21.66 0.49
CA ASP A 288 1.48 21.78 1.91
C ASP A 288 0.62 20.61 2.37
N ASN A 289 -0.24 20.08 1.51
CA ASN A 289 -1.02 18.88 1.79
C ASN A 289 -0.11 17.66 1.93
N LEU A 290 0.84 17.51 1.01
CA LEU A 290 1.78 16.39 1.02
C LEU A 290 2.74 16.46 2.22
N ASN A 291 3.26 17.67 2.50
CA ASN A 291 4.14 17.91 3.64
C ASN A 291 3.44 17.64 4.97
N TRP A 292 2.14 17.93 5.10
CA TRP A 292 1.39 17.56 6.29
C TRP A 292 1.45 16.03 6.50
N VAL A 293 1.20 15.23 5.47
CA VAL A 293 1.25 13.76 5.58
C VAL A 293 2.62 13.28 6.03
N ILE A 294 3.70 13.74 5.37
CA ILE A 294 5.06 13.26 5.64
C ILE A 294 5.70 13.91 6.89
N SER A 295 5.04 14.86 7.53
CA SER A 295 5.49 15.44 8.80
C SER A 295 5.30 14.49 9.99
N HIS A 296 4.52 13.43 9.84
CA HIS A 296 4.22 12.47 10.89
C HIS A 296 5.26 11.34 10.92
N SER A 297 5.45 10.78 12.09
CA SER A 297 6.27 9.59 12.31
C SER A 297 5.68 8.75 13.44
N LYS A 298 5.87 7.45 13.35
CA LYS A 298 5.58 6.58 14.49
C LYS A 298 6.60 6.81 15.60
N GLY A 299 6.12 6.78 16.82
CA GLY A 299 6.96 6.92 18.01
C GLY A 299 7.86 5.70 18.26
#